data_49d82c5f69c10ab3c1f35e471987554d
#
_entry.id   49d82c5f69c10ab3c1f35e471987554d
#
_cell.length_a   1.000
_cell.length_b   1.000
_cell.length_c   1.000
_cell.angle_alpha   90.00
_cell.angle_beta   90.00
_cell.angle_gamma   90.00
#
_symmetry.space_group_name_H-M   'P 1'
#
loop_
_entity.id
_entity.type
_entity.pdbx_description
1 polymer ?
#
loop_
_entity_poly.entity_id
_entity_poly.type
_entity_poly.pdbx_seq_one_letter_code
_entity_poly.pdbx_strand_id
1 'polypeptide(L)'
;SILGPSGCGKSTILSMVAGLNFPTTGSVFASGSPITGPGPDRGMVFQHHALLPWMTAKGNIEFGLKSARPHYSRAERSDIADTYLEQVGLTRAASRRPARLSGGMQQRVGIARAFAIDPEILLLDEPFGALDALTRRELQLQLLHVWESSRRTVIMVTHDVDEAIVLSDRILVMSHGPESTVIADVAVDVPPPRHDTDADSAVELRHQLLDLLEH
;
A
#
# COMPACT_ATOMS: atom_id res chain seq x y z
N SER A 1 -4.89 0.69 -8.79
CA SER A 1 -4.00 -0.48 -8.55
C SER A 1 -3.39 -1.02 -9.83
N ILE A 2 -2.36 -1.86 -9.68
CA ILE A 2 -1.77 -2.66 -10.76
C ILE A 2 -2.10 -4.11 -10.43
N LEU A 3 -2.92 -4.73 -11.29
CA LEU A 3 -3.41 -6.09 -11.15
C LEU A 3 -2.72 -7.00 -12.18
N GLY A 4 -2.37 -8.22 -11.81
CA GLY A 4 -1.80 -9.19 -12.75
C GLY A 4 -1.23 -10.42 -12.06
N PRO A 5 -0.86 -11.46 -12.83
CA PRO A 5 -0.35 -12.71 -12.30
C PRO A 5 1.00 -12.55 -11.59
N SER A 6 1.37 -13.54 -10.79
CA SER A 6 2.67 -13.55 -10.13
C SER A 6 3.81 -13.56 -11.14
N GLY A 7 4.86 -12.76 -10.89
CA GLY A 7 6.02 -12.68 -11.76
C GLY A 7 5.89 -11.77 -12.99
N CYS A 8 4.76 -11.11 -13.22
CA CYS A 8 4.59 -10.17 -14.36
C CYS A 8 5.29 -8.81 -14.19
N GLY A 9 5.98 -8.56 -13.08
CA GLY A 9 6.78 -7.33 -12.90
C GLY A 9 6.12 -6.22 -12.09
N LYS A 10 4.96 -6.43 -11.44
CA LYS A 10 4.26 -5.41 -10.63
C LYS A 10 5.16 -4.77 -9.56
N SER A 11 5.83 -5.58 -8.75
CA SER A 11 6.75 -5.08 -7.71
C SER A 11 7.97 -4.38 -8.32
N THR A 12 8.37 -4.74 -9.54
CA THR A 12 9.43 -4.04 -10.27
C THR A 12 8.98 -2.63 -10.66
N ILE A 13 7.77 -2.48 -11.19
CA ILE A 13 7.18 -1.16 -11.48
C ILE A 13 7.08 -0.33 -10.20
N LEU A 14 6.58 -0.92 -9.11
CA LEU A 14 6.46 -0.25 -7.82
C LEU A 14 7.82 0.21 -7.29
N SER A 15 8.86 -0.63 -7.46
CA SER A 15 10.25 -0.31 -7.08
C SER A 15 10.82 0.85 -7.90
N MET A 16 10.45 0.97 -9.19
CA MET A 16 10.85 2.10 -10.03
C MET A 16 10.18 3.39 -9.57
N VAL A 17 8.89 3.35 -9.23
CA VAL A 17 8.19 4.51 -8.66
C VAL A 17 8.76 4.87 -7.28
N ALA A 18 9.19 3.91 -6.48
CA ALA A 18 9.89 4.15 -5.21
C ALA A 18 11.29 4.77 -5.39
N GLY A 19 11.85 4.73 -6.60
CA GLY A 19 13.22 5.16 -6.89
C GLY A 19 14.29 4.17 -6.42
N LEU A 20 13.91 2.91 -6.17
CA LEU A 20 14.82 1.83 -5.76
C LEU A 20 15.46 1.14 -6.97
N ASN A 21 14.77 1.16 -8.10
CA ASN A 21 15.24 0.65 -9.39
C ASN A 21 15.01 1.70 -10.48
N PHE A 22 15.69 1.54 -11.61
CA PHE A 22 15.54 2.44 -12.76
C PHE A 22 15.13 1.64 -14.00
N PRO A 23 14.29 2.21 -14.89
CA PRO A 23 13.96 1.57 -16.15
C PRO A 23 15.20 1.49 -17.06
N THR A 24 15.30 0.44 -17.87
CA THR A 24 16.37 0.29 -18.89
C THR A 24 16.26 1.37 -19.96
N THR A 25 15.03 1.75 -20.29
CA THR A 25 14.70 2.83 -21.26
C THR A 25 13.56 3.66 -20.73
N GLY A 26 13.49 4.92 -21.13
CA GLY A 26 12.46 5.85 -20.65
C GLY A 26 12.79 6.45 -19.28
N SER A 27 11.78 7.06 -18.64
CA SER A 27 11.93 7.74 -17.35
C SER A 27 10.63 7.66 -16.56
N VAL A 28 10.74 7.68 -15.23
CA VAL A 28 9.60 7.74 -14.32
C VAL A 28 9.53 9.14 -13.72
N PHE A 29 8.33 9.71 -13.67
CA PHE A 29 8.08 11.03 -13.12
C PHE A 29 7.06 10.97 -11.98
N ALA A 30 7.27 11.79 -10.96
CA ALA A 30 6.31 12.05 -9.91
C ALA A 30 6.15 13.56 -9.76
N SER A 31 4.90 14.05 -9.72
CA SER A 31 4.58 15.49 -9.61
C SER A 31 5.36 16.38 -10.61
N GLY A 32 5.53 15.88 -11.85
CA GLY A 32 6.25 16.58 -12.92
C GLY A 32 7.77 16.55 -12.84
N SER A 33 8.36 15.92 -11.82
CA SER A 33 9.81 15.79 -11.64
C SER A 33 10.27 14.35 -11.86
N PRO A 34 11.45 14.14 -12.50
CA PRO A 34 11.97 12.79 -12.71
C PRO A 34 12.37 12.14 -11.38
N ILE A 35 12.06 10.88 -11.23
CA ILE A 35 12.48 10.08 -10.07
C ILE A 35 13.93 9.66 -10.28
N THR A 36 14.84 10.18 -9.46
CA THR A 36 16.29 9.90 -9.52
C THR A 36 16.79 9.10 -8.31
N GLY A 37 15.91 8.73 -7.38
CA GLY A 37 16.23 7.95 -6.18
C GLY A 37 15.08 7.89 -5.20
N PRO A 38 15.25 7.17 -4.09
CA PRO A 38 14.28 7.17 -3.00
C PRO A 38 14.12 8.57 -2.39
N GLY A 39 12.90 8.91 -1.97
CA GLY A 39 12.59 10.21 -1.39
C GLY A 39 11.52 10.16 -0.31
N PRO A 40 11.45 11.14 0.60
CA PRO A 40 10.45 11.21 1.66
C PRO A 40 9.04 11.56 1.16
N ASP A 41 8.91 11.93 -0.11
CA ASP A 41 7.68 12.18 -0.83
C ASP A 41 6.94 10.87 -1.19
N ARG A 42 7.62 9.71 -1.04
CA ARG A 42 7.07 8.38 -1.30
C ARG A 42 7.18 7.49 -0.08
N GLY A 43 6.01 7.05 0.44
CA GLY A 43 5.91 6.05 1.50
C GLY A 43 5.77 4.65 0.90
N MET A 44 6.40 3.64 1.48
CA MET A 44 6.30 2.26 0.99
C MET A 44 5.91 1.29 2.09
N VAL A 45 4.91 0.46 1.79
CA VAL A 45 4.53 -0.72 2.58
C VAL A 45 4.94 -1.96 1.79
N PHE A 46 5.81 -2.76 2.36
CA PHE A 46 6.33 -3.98 1.75
C PHE A 46 5.46 -5.19 2.07
N GLN A 47 5.46 -6.18 1.21
CA GLN A 47 4.77 -7.46 1.38
C GLN A 47 5.18 -8.17 2.71
N HIS A 48 6.45 -8.13 3.07
CA HIS A 48 7.00 -8.70 4.30
C HIS A 48 7.21 -7.60 5.35
N HIS A 49 6.17 -7.03 5.87
CA HIS A 49 6.08 -6.04 6.97
C HIS A 49 7.28 -5.08 7.17
N ALA A 50 8.51 -5.48 6.86
CA ALA A 50 9.78 -4.73 6.93
C ALA A 50 9.94 -3.84 8.18
N LEU A 51 9.50 -4.35 9.34
CA LEU A 51 9.67 -3.68 10.62
C LEU A 51 11.08 -3.92 11.17
N LEU A 52 11.61 -2.92 11.85
CA LEU A 52 12.88 -3.01 12.56
C LEU A 52 12.66 -3.88 13.83
N PRO A 53 13.22 -5.11 13.89
CA PRO A 53 12.86 -6.08 14.91
C PRO A 53 13.29 -5.70 16.34
N TRP A 54 14.29 -4.83 16.46
CA TRP A 54 14.78 -4.31 17.74
C TRP A 54 13.99 -3.10 18.27
N MET A 55 13.12 -2.51 17.45
CA MET A 55 12.28 -1.38 17.84
C MET A 55 10.86 -1.84 18.23
N THR A 56 10.19 -1.05 19.06
CA THR A 56 8.77 -1.23 19.37
C THR A 56 7.89 -0.83 18.17
N ALA A 57 6.58 -1.11 18.23
CA ALA A 57 5.64 -0.62 17.22
C ALA A 57 5.72 0.90 17.07
N LYS A 58 5.64 1.64 18.17
CA LYS A 58 5.81 3.10 18.20
C LYS A 58 7.19 3.52 17.67
N GLY A 59 8.26 2.86 18.12
CA GLY A 59 9.62 3.16 17.67
C GLY A 59 9.83 2.99 16.16
N ASN A 60 9.15 2.04 15.52
CA ASN A 60 9.17 1.88 14.06
C ASN A 60 8.57 3.08 13.34
N ILE A 61 7.47 3.64 13.85
CA ILE A 61 6.84 4.84 13.27
C ILE A 61 7.72 6.06 13.51
N GLU A 62 8.19 6.26 14.75
CA GLU A 62 9.10 7.38 15.09
C GLU A 62 10.40 7.35 14.26
N PHE A 63 10.90 6.17 13.94
CA PHE A 63 12.09 6.01 13.07
C PHE A 63 11.80 6.50 11.64
N GLY A 64 10.65 6.12 11.07
CA GLY A 64 10.21 6.62 9.77
C GLY A 64 10.11 8.15 9.76
N LEU A 65 9.46 8.71 10.76
CA LEU A 65 9.34 10.16 10.94
C LEU A 65 10.70 10.85 11.08
N LYS A 66 11.63 10.29 11.88
CA LYS A 66 12.96 10.86 12.05
C LYS A 66 13.74 10.93 10.75
N SER A 67 13.58 9.91 9.89
CA SER A 67 14.28 9.84 8.60
C SER A 67 13.67 10.77 7.56
N ALA A 68 12.33 10.83 7.47
CA ALA A 68 11.63 11.59 6.44
C ALA A 68 11.40 13.08 6.84
N ARG A 69 11.30 13.37 8.13
CA ARG A 69 11.00 14.70 8.68
C ARG A 69 12.00 15.05 9.80
N PRO A 70 13.28 15.24 9.49
CA PRO A 70 14.35 15.44 10.48
C PRO A 70 14.17 16.71 11.33
N HIS A 71 13.37 17.67 10.86
CA HIS A 71 13.06 18.91 11.58
C HIS A 71 12.02 18.73 12.70
N TYR A 72 11.27 17.61 12.73
CA TYR A 72 10.34 17.35 13.83
C TYR A 72 11.09 17.03 15.12
N SER A 73 10.66 17.66 16.22
CA SER A 73 11.15 17.36 17.57
C SER A 73 10.81 15.92 17.99
N ARG A 74 11.42 15.44 19.06
CA ARG A 74 11.08 14.12 19.61
C ARG A 74 9.63 14.06 20.10
N ALA A 75 9.11 15.14 20.67
CA ALA A 75 7.71 15.21 21.14
C ALA A 75 6.74 15.12 19.95
N GLU A 76 6.92 15.94 18.91
CA GLU A 76 6.08 15.90 17.72
C GLU A 76 6.06 14.52 17.07
N ARG A 77 7.22 13.85 16.92
CA ARG A 77 7.27 12.48 16.38
C ARG A 77 6.53 11.47 17.26
N SER A 78 6.63 11.64 18.59
CA SER A 78 5.91 10.80 19.54
C SER A 78 4.41 10.96 19.43
N ASP A 79 3.91 12.19 19.34
CA ASP A 79 2.48 12.50 19.25
C ASP A 79 1.89 12.00 17.91
N ILE A 80 2.61 12.21 16.81
CA ILE A 80 2.21 11.68 15.49
C ILE A 80 2.18 10.15 15.51
N ALA A 81 3.19 9.50 16.11
CA ALA A 81 3.22 8.04 16.20
C ALA A 81 2.06 7.49 17.03
N ASP A 82 1.68 8.15 18.12
CA ASP A 82 0.52 7.77 18.94
C ASP A 82 -0.79 7.92 18.16
N THR A 83 -0.97 9.02 17.42
CA THR A 83 -2.13 9.26 16.56
C THR A 83 -2.31 8.14 15.53
N TYR A 84 -1.25 7.78 14.79
CA TYR A 84 -1.35 6.71 13.80
C TYR A 84 -1.51 5.32 14.41
N LEU A 85 -0.95 5.06 15.60
CA LEU A 85 -1.22 3.82 16.35
C LEU A 85 -2.68 3.72 16.78
N GLU A 86 -3.30 4.81 17.15
CA GLU A 86 -4.73 4.87 17.46
C GLU A 86 -5.58 4.59 16.22
N GLN A 87 -5.29 5.25 15.09
CA GLN A 87 -6.01 5.04 13.84
C GLN A 87 -5.96 3.59 13.36
N VAL A 88 -4.84 2.87 13.60
CA VAL A 88 -4.72 1.46 13.25
C VAL A 88 -5.09 0.51 14.40
N GLY A 89 -5.67 1.00 15.50
CA GLY A 89 -6.16 0.20 16.63
C GLY A 89 -5.05 -0.48 17.45
N LEU A 90 -3.83 0.07 17.48
CA LEU A 90 -2.66 -0.52 18.13
C LEU A 90 -2.13 0.24 19.34
N THR A 91 -2.88 1.17 19.91
CA THR A 91 -2.47 1.96 21.09
C THR A 91 -1.94 1.08 22.23
N ARG A 92 -2.64 -0.03 22.54
CA ARG A 92 -2.24 -0.98 23.61
C ARG A 92 -1.01 -1.82 23.25
N ALA A 93 -0.60 -1.84 22.00
CA ALA A 93 0.55 -2.59 21.51
C ALA A 93 1.76 -1.69 21.19
N ALA A 94 1.68 -0.39 21.45
CA ALA A 94 2.70 0.61 21.11
C ALA A 94 4.12 0.23 21.59
N SER A 95 4.24 -0.36 22.79
CA SER A 95 5.51 -0.77 23.40
C SER A 95 5.98 -2.18 22.99
N ARG A 96 5.18 -2.95 22.24
CA ARG A 96 5.55 -4.30 21.82
C ARG A 96 6.52 -4.26 20.65
N ARG A 97 7.47 -5.20 20.62
CA ARG A 97 8.37 -5.44 19.48
C ARG A 97 7.68 -6.36 18.45
N PRO A 98 8.12 -6.34 17.17
CA PRO A 98 7.53 -7.17 16.11
C PRO A 98 7.35 -8.64 16.47
N ALA A 99 8.31 -9.26 17.15
CA ALA A 99 8.21 -10.66 17.59
C ALA A 99 7.04 -10.95 18.55
N ARG A 100 6.41 -9.92 19.13
CA ARG A 100 5.23 -10.03 20.02
C ARG A 100 3.95 -9.48 19.38
N LEU A 101 3.96 -9.29 18.07
CA LEU A 101 2.83 -8.84 17.27
C LEU A 101 2.42 -9.94 16.29
N SER A 102 1.10 -10.11 16.07
CA SER A 102 0.62 -10.96 14.98
C SER A 102 1.01 -10.37 13.61
N GLY A 103 0.96 -11.16 12.53
CA GLY A 103 1.23 -10.69 11.18
C GLY A 103 0.38 -9.47 10.80
N GLY A 104 -0.94 -9.52 11.06
CA GLY A 104 -1.84 -8.41 10.84
C GLY A 104 -1.50 -7.16 11.67
N MET A 105 -1.07 -7.33 12.93
CA MET A 105 -0.59 -6.20 13.74
C MET A 105 0.72 -5.60 13.18
N GLN A 106 1.64 -6.44 12.71
CA GLN A 106 2.87 -5.96 12.07
C GLN A 106 2.56 -5.17 10.80
N GLN A 107 1.61 -5.64 9.99
CA GLN A 107 1.16 -4.95 8.80
C GLN A 107 0.53 -3.59 9.13
N ARG A 108 -0.31 -3.52 10.17
CA ARG A 108 -0.88 -2.24 10.67
C ARG A 108 0.21 -1.25 11.09
N VAL A 109 1.27 -1.71 11.75
CA VAL A 109 2.43 -0.84 12.08
C VAL A 109 3.14 -0.36 10.81
N GLY A 110 3.32 -1.22 9.80
CA GLY A 110 3.89 -0.87 8.50
C GLY A 110 3.09 0.21 7.79
N ILE A 111 1.75 0.06 7.75
CA ILE A 111 0.81 1.04 7.20
C ILE A 111 0.92 2.36 7.98
N ALA A 112 0.80 2.33 9.30
CA ALA A 112 0.91 3.51 10.15
C ALA A 112 2.23 4.26 9.93
N ARG A 113 3.35 3.55 9.82
CA ARG A 113 4.67 4.14 9.53
C ARG A 113 4.72 4.84 8.19
N ALA A 114 4.12 4.21 7.16
CA ALA A 114 4.13 4.76 5.81
C ALA A 114 3.22 6.01 5.67
N PHE A 115 2.09 6.06 6.36
CA PHE A 115 1.23 7.24 6.39
C PHE A 115 1.78 8.36 7.27
N ALA A 116 2.38 8.03 8.40
CA ALA A 116 2.87 9.01 9.38
C ALA A 116 3.89 10.00 8.79
N ILE A 117 4.70 9.58 7.83
CA ILE A 117 5.66 10.45 7.15
C ILE A 117 5.00 11.47 6.21
N ASP A 118 3.67 11.40 6.05
CA ASP A 118 2.86 12.27 5.18
C ASP A 118 3.41 12.35 3.74
N PRO A 119 3.51 11.22 3.02
CA PRO A 119 4.06 11.19 1.67
C PRO A 119 3.05 11.74 0.66
N GLU A 120 3.52 12.20 -0.51
CA GLU A 120 2.65 12.56 -1.64
C GLU A 120 2.07 11.30 -2.30
N ILE A 121 2.88 10.24 -2.38
CA ILE A 121 2.51 8.96 -2.99
C ILE A 121 2.78 7.83 -2.00
N LEU A 122 1.77 6.98 -1.79
CA LEU A 122 1.89 5.76 -1.01
C LEU A 122 1.97 4.56 -1.95
N LEU A 123 2.96 3.70 -1.72
CA LEU A 123 3.24 2.51 -2.51
C LEU A 123 2.96 1.27 -1.65
N LEU A 124 2.09 0.38 -2.12
CA LEU A 124 1.68 -0.83 -1.39
C LEU A 124 2.02 -2.06 -2.23
N ASP A 125 2.97 -2.87 -1.76
CA ASP A 125 3.40 -4.09 -2.43
C ASP A 125 2.71 -5.30 -1.80
N GLU A 126 1.68 -5.83 -2.45
CA GLU A 126 0.84 -6.96 -1.98
C GLU A 126 0.52 -6.89 -0.47
N PRO A 127 -0.08 -5.79 0.01
CA PRO A 127 -0.12 -5.48 1.44
C PRO A 127 -0.94 -6.46 2.28
N PHE A 128 -1.73 -7.33 1.65
CA PHE A 128 -2.64 -8.26 2.33
C PHE A 128 -2.38 -9.73 2.00
N GLY A 129 -1.42 -10.03 1.13
CA GLY A 129 -1.21 -11.38 0.57
C GLY A 129 -0.89 -12.48 1.60
N ALA A 130 -0.31 -12.12 2.75
CA ALA A 130 0.07 -13.07 3.80
C ALA A 130 -0.98 -13.24 4.93
N LEU A 131 -2.21 -12.70 4.74
CA LEU A 131 -3.22 -12.64 5.79
C LEU A 131 -4.40 -13.59 5.52
N ASP A 132 -4.99 -14.10 6.60
CA ASP A 132 -6.28 -14.79 6.52
C ASP A 132 -7.41 -13.84 6.10
N ALA A 133 -8.53 -14.38 5.61
CA ALA A 133 -9.61 -13.62 5.01
C ALA A 133 -10.25 -12.57 5.94
N LEU A 134 -10.42 -12.90 7.23
CA LEU A 134 -11.03 -11.97 8.19
C LEU A 134 -10.09 -10.80 8.52
N THR A 135 -8.84 -11.11 8.82
CA THR A 135 -7.78 -10.11 9.08
C THR A 135 -7.55 -9.23 7.87
N ARG A 136 -7.59 -9.81 6.66
CA ARG A 136 -7.47 -9.07 5.39
C ARG A 136 -8.57 -8.02 5.26
N ARG A 137 -9.84 -8.43 5.41
CA ARG A 137 -10.98 -7.51 5.30
C ARG A 137 -10.91 -6.37 6.32
N GLU A 138 -10.56 -6.68 7.57
CA GLU A 138 -10.38 -5.65 8.60
C GLU A 138 -9.30 -4.64 8.22
N LEU A 139 -8.18 -5.11 7.68
CA LEU A 139 -7.07 -4.25 7.28
C LEU A 139 -7.39 -3.40 6.04
N GLN A 140 -8.15 -3.93 5.09
CA GLN A 140 -8.63 -3.16 3.93
C GLN A 140 -9.50 -1.98 4.38
N LEU A 141 -10.48 -2.24 5.25
CA LEU A 141 -11.33 -1.18 5.81
C LEU A 141 -10.51 -0.14 6.61
N GLN A 142 -9.51 -0.60 7.33
CA GLN A 142 -8.65 0.27 8.12
C GLN A 142 -7.73 1.12 7.23
N LEU A 143 -7.21 0.55 6.13
CA LEU A 143 -6.46 1.30 5.13
C LEU A 143 -7.32 2.41 4.50
N LEU A 144 -8.57 2.09 4.12
CA LEU A 144 -9.51 3.08 3.60
C LEU A 144 -9.77 4.20 4.60
N HIS A 145 -10.01 3.87 5.87
CA HIS A 145 -10.24 4.86 6.92
C HIS A 145 -9.04 5.81 7.10
N VAL A 146 -7.82 5.28 7.15
CA VAL A 146 -6.60 6.10 7.25
C VAL A 146 -6.40 6.94 5.98
N TRP A 147 -6.68 6.37 4.80
CA TRP A 147 -6.58 7.07 3.53
C TRP A 147 -7.60 8.21 3.42
N GLU A 148 -8.84 8.02 3.86
CA GLU A 148 -9.89 9.05 3.83
C GLU A 148 -9.49 10.34 4.54
N SER A 149 -8.68 10.23 5.60
CA SER A 149 -8.19 11.40 6.33
C SER A 149 -7.08 12.16 5.60
N SER A 150 -6.31 11.49 4.73
CA SER A 150 -5.14 12.06 4.06
C SER A 150 -5.35 12.34 2.56
N ARG A 151 -6.22 11.53 1.89
CA ARG A 151 -6.52 11.63 0.44
C ARG A 151 -5.27 11.65 -0.45
N ARG A 152 -4.22 10.92 -0.05
CA ARG A 152 -2.98 10.81 -0.83
C ARG A 152 -3.15 9.90 -2.03
N THR A 153 -2.31 10.09 -3.05
CA THR A 153 -2.23 9.16 -4.17
C THR A 153 -1.69 7.82 -3.68
N VAL A 154 -2.37 6.73 -4.00
CA VAL A 154 -1.96 5.37 -3.65
C VAL A 154 -1.74 4.56 -4.92
N ILE A 155 -0.60 3.87 -5.00
CA ILE A 155 -0.34 2.85 -6.01
C ILE A 155 -0.18 1.53 -5.28
N MET A 156 -1.12 0.61 -5.50
CA MET A 156 -1.10 -0.72 -4.92
C MET A 156 -0.85 -1.76 -6.01
N VAL A 157 0.00 -2.73 -5.74
CA VAL A 157 0.12 -3.93 -6.57
C VAL A 157 -0.54 -5.10 -5.86
N THR A 158 -1.31 -5.88 -6.59
CA THR A 158 -2.01 -7.06 -6.08
C THR A 158 -2.23 -8.08 -7.20
N HIS A 159 -2.46 -9.32 -6.83
CA HIS A 159 -2.96 -10.38 -7.70
C HIS A 159 -4.43 -10.74 -7.38
N ASP A 160 -5.03 -10.07 -6.40
CA ASP A 160 -6.41 -10.31 -5.95
C ASP A 160 -7.35 -9.29 -6.60
N VAL A 161 -8.31 -9.78 -7.38
CA VAL A 161 -9.28 -8.97 -8.12
C VAL A 161 -10.19 -8.20 -7.17
N ASP A 162 -10.63 -8.83 -6.08
CA ASP A 162 -11.54 -8.21 -5.12
C ASP A 162 -10.85 -7.07 -4.36
N GLU A 163 -9.56 -7.24 -4.01
CA GLU A 163 -8.75 -6.15 -3.45
C GLU A 163 -8.68 -4.96 -4.38
N ALA A 164 -8.42 -5.21 -5.67
CA ALA A 164 -8.34 -4.16 -6.67
C ALA A 164 -9.66 -3.40 -6.81
N ILE A 165 -10.80 -4.08 -6.83
CA ILE A 165 -12.13 -3.47 -6.92
C ILE A 165 -12.45 -2.63 -5.68
N VAL A 166 -12.21 -3.19 -4.49
CA VAL A 166 -12.56 -2.52 -3.22
C VAL A 166 -11.74 -1.27 -2.96
N LEU A 167 -10.45 -1.31 -3.31
CA LEU A 167 -9.48 -0.30 -2.86
C LEU A 167 -9.07 0.71 -3.93
N SER A 168 -9.51 0.55 -5.21
CA SER A 168 -8.97 1.39 -6.28
C SER A 168 -10.06 2.19 -7.01
N ASP A 169 -9.68 3.34 -7.53
CA ASP A 169 -10.50 4.12 -8.47
C ASP A 169 -10.17 3.72 -9.92
N ARG A 170 -8.99 3.10 -10.15
CA ARG A 170 -8.49 2.72 -11.46
C ARG A 170 -7.60 1.50 -11.35
N ILE A 171 -7.75 0.55 -12.27
CA ILE A 171 -7.02 -0.72 -12.29
C ILE A 171 -6.27 -0.84 -13.62
N LEU A 172 -4.92 -0.91 -13.53
CA LEU A 172 -4.07 -1.27 -14.66
C LEU A 172 -3.86 -2.78 -14.65
N VAL A 173 -4.30 -3.47 -15.70
CA VAL A 173 -4.15 -4.92 -15.82
C VAL A 173 -2.89 -5.24 -16.60
N MET A 174 -2.06 -6.14 -16.06
CA MET A 174 -0.83 -6.60 -16.70
C MET A 174 -0.99 -8.00 -17.28
N SER A 175 -0.40 -8.22 -18.44
CA SER A 175 -0.34 -9.54 -19.07
C SER A 175 0.57 -10.50 -18.29
N HIS A 176 0.57 -11.78 -18.70
CA HIS A 176 1.51 -12.78 -18.20
C HIS A 176 2.97 -12.42 -18.61
N GLY A 177 3.95 -12.79 -17.77
CA GLY A 177 5.37 -12.72 -18.11
C GLY A 177 5.86 -13.87 -19.02
N PRO A 178 7.08 -13.83 -19.54
CA PRO A 178 8.00 -12.68 -19.59
C PRO A 178 7.53 -11.63 -20.59
N GLU A 179 8.11 -10.43 -20.60
CA GLU A 179 7.73 -9.32 -21.49
C GLU A 179 6.30 -8.79 -21.24
N SER A 180 5.89 -8.82 -19.98
CA SER A 180 4.58 -8.33 -19.58
C SER A 180 4.39 -6.85 -19.90
N THR A 181 3.18 -6.52 -20.35
CA THR A 181 2.75 -5.14 -20.66
C THR A 181 1.44 -4.81 -19.97
N VAL A 182 1.08 -3.55 -19.91
CA VAL A 182 -0.27 -3.13 -19.50
C VAL A 182 -1.22 -3.41 -20.68
N ILE A 183 -2.17 -4.31 -20.46
CA ILE A 183 -3.15 -4.73 -21.48
C ILE A 183 -4.49 -4.03 -21.36
N ALA A 184 -4.81 -3.50 -20.18
CA ALA A 184 -6.04 -2.74 -19.96
C ALA A 184 -5.86 -1.68 -18.87
N ASP A 185 -6.69 -0.65 -18.97
CA ASP A 185 -6.80 0.46 -18.04
C ASP A 185 -8.29 0.67 -17.74
N VAL A 186 -8.72 0.20 -16.57
CA VAL A 186 -10.13 0.06 -16.21
C VAL A 186 -10.48 1.02 -15.08
N ALA A 187 -11.48 1.89 -15.28
CA ALA A 187 -12.06 2.68 -14.21
C ALA A 187 -12.97 1.83 -13.33
N VAL A 188 -12.98 2.09 -12.02
CA VAL A 188 -13.83 1.39 -11.06
C VAL A 188 -15.06 2.24 -10.75
N ASP A 189 -16.13 2.03 -11.51
CA ASP A 189 -17.43 2.72 -11.34
C ASP A 189 -18.36 1.98 -10.37
N VAL A 190 -17.80 1.43 -9.30
CA VAL A 190 -18.55 0.80 -8.22
C VAL A 190 -18.91 1.85 -7.16
N PRO A 191 -20.20 2.10 -6.87
CA PRO A 191 -20.59 3.11 -5.90
C PRO A 191 -20.17 2.71 -4.47
N PRO A 192 -19.88 3.67 -3.59
CA PRO A 192 -19.65 3.38 -2.18
C PRO A 192 -20.91 2.81 -1.50
N PRO A 193 -20.77 1.92 -0.53
CA PRO A 193 -19.52 1.38 -0.02
C PRO A 193 -18.97 0.21 -0.87
N ARG A 194 -17.80 0.37 -1.47
CA ARG A 194 -17.17 -0.61 -2.39
C ARG A 194 -16.81 -1.95 -1.75
N HIS A 195 -16.97 -2.10 -0.45
CA HIS A 195 -16.77 -3.37 0.25
C HIS A 195 -17.92 -4.37 0.06
N ASP A 196 -19.02 -3.96 -0.57
CA ASP A 196 -20.08 -4.85 -1.04
C ASP A 196 -19.72 -5.36 -2.44
N THR A 197 -18.90 -6.42 -2.46
CA THR A 197 -18.45 -7.07 -3.70
C THR A 197 -19.52 -7.94 -4.34
N ASP A 198 -20.69 -8.06 -3.74
CA ASP A 198 -21.83 -8.81 -4.26
C ASP A 198 -22.81 -7.90 -5.03
N ALA A 199 -22.59 -6.58 -5.04
CA ALA A 199 -23.36 -5.65 -5.88
C ALA A 199 -23.15 -5.99 -7.37
N ASP A 200 -24.20 -5.92 -8.18
CA ASP A 200 -24.18 -6.29 -9.62
C ASP A 200 -23.02 -5.65 -10.39
N SER A 201 -22.76 -4.35 -10.14
CA SER A 201 -21.64 -3.63 -10.78
C SER A 201 -20.26 -4.16 -10.39
N ALA A 202 -20.09 -4.63 -9.15
CA ALA A 202 -18.84 -5.22 -8.70
C ALA A 202 -18.64 -6.62 -9.30
N VAL A 203 -19.73 -7.39 -9.42
CA VAL A 203 -19.72 -8.72 -10.04
C VAL A 203 -19.38 -8.63 -11.53
N GLU A 204 -19.99 -7.67 -12.25
CA GLU A 204 -19.71 -7.45 -13.68
C GLU A 204 -18.24 -7.04 -13.89
N LEU A 205 -17.74 -6.09 -13.09
CA LEU A 205 -16.33 -5.68 -13.15
C LEU A 205 -15.37 -6.82 -12.81
N ARG A 206 -15.72 -7.68 -11.84
CA ARG A 206 -14.92 -8.88 -11.51
C ARG A 206 -14.80 -9.81 -12.70
N HIS A 207 -15.90 -10.13 -13.40
CA HIS A 207 -15.89 -10.98 -14.59
C HIS A 207 -15.01 -10.37 -15.68
N GLN A 208 -15.16 -9.08 -15.96
CA GLN A 208 -14.33 -8.36 -16.93
C GLN A 208 -12.83 -8.46 -16.60
N LEU A 209 -12.45 -8.28 -15.32
CA LEU A 209 -11.05 -8.35 -14.90
C LEU A 209 -10.49 -9.77 -14.97
N LEU A 210 -11.31 -10.79 -14.63
CA LEU A 210 -10.90 -12.20 -14.75
C LEU A 210 -10.68 -12.58 -16.20
N ASP A 211 -11.58 -12.22 -17.13
CA ASP A 211 -11.43 -12.46 -18.55
C ASP A 211 -10.14 -11.84 -19.12
N LEU A 212 -9.79 -10.62 -18.66
CA LEU A 212 -8.54 -9.96 -19.04
C LEU A 212 -7.27 -10.67 -18.50
N LEU A 213 -7.37 -11.33 -17.35
CA LEU A 213 -6.25 -12.05 -16.75
C LEU A 213 -6.05 -13.45 -17.32
N GLU A 214 -7.06 -14.05 -17.98
CA GLU A 214 -6.97 -15.38 -18.61
C GLU A 214 -6.37 -15.34 -20.02
N HIS A 215 -6.34 -14.18 -20.66
CA HIS A 215 -5.83 -13.93 -22.01
C HIS A 215 -4.49 -13.17 -21.98
#